data_1fccd0d58e71380ecf596c1fd950fef3
#
_entry.id   1fccd0d58e71380ecf596c1fd950fef3
#
_cell.length_a   1.000
_cell.length_b   1.000
_cell.length_c   1.000
_cell.angle_alpha   90.00
_cell.angle_beta   90.00
_cell.angle_gamma   90.00
#
_symmetry.space_group_name_H-M   'P 1'
#
loop_
_entity.id
_entity.type
_entity.pdbx_description
1 polymer ?
#
loop_
_entity_poly.entity_id
_entity_poly.type
_entity_poly.pdbx_seq_one_letter_code
_entity_poly.pdbx_strand_id
1 'polypeptide(L)'
;MAAKKLRRARLSQELCERLSRHQITTCQDFLCLSLLDLMKVTGQSYCNVQKLLCKVSLACAPKMQTAYEMTVRRAVNPSSAFLSTSLHSLDEVLHGGVPCGSLTEITSPPGCGKTQFCIMMSVLATLPISMGGLDGAVIYIDTESAFSAERIKSLEEEIISKKVKLIIIDSVASVVRKEFDTKLQGNLTERSNFLARGASLLKYLAEEFSIPVILTNQITTWLSNGLAVQADLVSPADDLSLSEGASGGGKRESGSVTAALGNTWSHSVNTRLILQYHDLPTRQILVAKSPVAPFSTFFYTIEKSGFVLQDRKDQTNLTWEGTSPALQNIKVRNTALKDLLPDATLPKTTDETPSNASNL
;
A
#
# COMPACT_ATOMS: atom_id res chain seq x y z
N MET A 1 13.53 12.46 -8.61
CA MET A 1 14.56 13.35 -9.21
C MET A 1 13.94 13.94 -10.45
N ALA A 2 13.60 15.25 -10.44
CA ALA A 2 13.11 15.89 -11.65
C ALA A 2 14.08 15.56 -12.79
N ALA A 3 13.55 15.35 -13.98
CA ALA A 3 14.34 15.14 -15.20
C ALA A 3 15.17 16.40 -15.51
N LYS A 4 16.11 16.71 -14.59
CA LYS A 4 17.01 17.85 -14.77
C LYS A 4 17.76 17.66 -16.08
N LYS A 5 17.56 18.59 -17.01
CA LYS A 5 18.29 18.55 -18.31
C LYS A 5 19.79 18.57 -18.06
N LEU A 6 20.55 17.78 -18.79
CA LEU A 6 22.01 17.67 -18.69
C LEU A 6 22.74 19.03 -18.79
N ARG A 7 22.14 20.03 -19.46
CA ARG A 7 22.65 21.40 -19.51
C ARG A 7 22.86 22.02 -18.12
N ARG A 8 22.11 21.60 -17.09
CA ARG A 8 22.27 22.08 -15.71
C ARG A 8 23.54 21.53 -15.04
N ALA A 9 24.06 20.41 -15.50
CA ALA A 9 25.30 19.83 -14.98
C ALA A 9 26.57 20.53 -15.52
N ARG A 10 26.42 21.62 -16.28
CA ARG A 10 27.53 22.38 -16.86
C ARG A 10 28.56 21.50 -17.61
N LEU A 11 28.04 20.55 -18.39
CA LEU A 11 28.84 19.75 -19.31
C LEU A 11 29.15 20.58 -20.56
N SER A 12 30.22 20.20 -21.31
CA SER A 12 30.52 20.86 -22.58
C SER A 12 29.37 20.65 -23.59
N GLN A 13 29.18 21.63 -24.44
CA GLN A 13 28.12 21.57 -25.45
C GLN A 13 28.29 20.36 -26.38
N GLU A 14 29.51 20.10 -26.80
CA GLU A 14 29.87 18.95 -27.63
C GLU A 14 29.49 17.61 -26.99
N LEU A 15 29.74 17.48 -25.68
CA LEU A 15 29.35 16.29 -24.93
C LEU A 15 27.83 16.15 -24.80
N CYS A 16 27.13 17.25 -24.57
CA CYS A 16 25.65 17.26 -24.54
C CYS A 16 25.04 16.86 -25.88
N GLU A 17 25.59 17.34 -26.99
CA GLU A 17 25.14 16.98 -28.35
C GLU A 17 25.40 15.50 -28.65
N ARG A 18 26.58 14.97 -28.23
CA ARG A 18 26.90 13.55 -28.38
C ARG A 18 25.92 12.68 -27.58
N LEU A 19 25.66 13.03 -26.32
CA LEU A 19 24.70 12.32 -25.46
C LEU A 19 23.28 12.37 -26.03
N SER A 20 22.86 13.52 -26.57
CA SER A 20 21.54 13.68 -27.20
C SER A 20 21.32 12.78 -28.41
N ARG A 21 22.38 12.51 -29.23
CA ARG A 21 22.32 11.55 -30.34
C ARG A 21 22.01 10.12 -29.87
N HIS A 22 22.35 9.79 -28.64
CA HIS A 22 22.05 8.52 -28.00
C HIS A 22 20.80 8.58 -27.09
N GLN A 23 19.94 9.59 -27.30
CA GLN A 23 18.70 9.81 -26.53
C GLN A 23 18.92 10.05 -25.02
N ILE A 24 20.13 10.37 -24.60
CA ILE A 24 20.48 10.73 -23.21
C ILE A 24 20.33 12.25 -23.06
N THR A 25 19.16 12.69 -22.59
CA THR A 25 18.82 14.12 -22.53
C THR A 25 18.73 14.65 -21.11
N THR A 26 18.51 13.76 -20.14
CA THR A 26 18.37 14.10 -18.73
C THR A 26 19.55 13.58 -17.91
N CYS A 27 19.76 14.19 -16.76
CA CYS A 27 20.74 13.68 -15.80
C CYS A 27 20.40 12.27 -15.30
N GLN A 28 19.12 11.93 -15.24
CA GLN A 28 18.65 10.59 -14.86
C GLN A 28 19.06 9.56 -15.91
N ASP A 29 18.82 9.83 -17.19
CA ASP A 29 19.23 8.93 -18.28
C ASP A 29 20.74 8.65 -18.19
N PHE A 30 21.53 9.70 -17.93
CA PHE A 30 22.97 9.59 -17.78
C PHE A 30 23.39 8.73 -16.57
N LEU A 31 22.76 8.93 -15.41
CA LEU A 31 23.10 8.22 -14.17
C LEU A 31 22.62 6.76 -14.15
N CYS A 32 21.65 6.41 -15.00
CA CYS A 32 21.14 5.04 -15.12
C CYS A 32 22.01 4.14 -16.02
N LEU A 33 22.94 4.72 -16.76
CA LEU A 33 23.85 3.94 -17.63
C LEU A 33 25.01 3.35 -16.85
N SER A 34 25.47 2.17 -17.32
CA SER A 34 26.68 1.58 -16.79
C SER A 34 27.93 2.40 -17.15
N LEU A 35 28.98 2.29 -16.35
CA LEU A 35 30.26 2.93 -16.63
C LEU A 35 30.78 2.58 -18.03
N LEU A 36 30.66 1.32 -18.45
CA LEU A 36 31.08 0.84 -19.76
C LEU A 36 30.27 1.48 -20.91
N ASP A 37 28.97 1.63 -20.74
CA ASP A 37 28.12 2.26 -21.74
C ASP A 37 28.40 3.76 -21.83
N LEU A 38 28.64 4.42 -20.70
CA LEU A 38 29.06 5.81 -20.67
C LEU A 38 30.40 6.02 -21.37
N MET A 39 31.37 5.10 -21.19
CA MET A 39 32.66 5.16 -21.93
C MET A 39 32.43 5.04 -23.43
N LYS A 40 31.59 4.11 -23.89
CA LYS A 40 31.24 3.92 -25.32
C LYS A 40 30.59 5.17 -25.92
N VAL A 41 29.57 5.70 -25.21
CA VAL A 41 28.81 6.85 -25.69
C VAL A 41 29.63 8.13 -25.67
N THR A 42 30.41 8.37 -24.60
CA THR A 42 31.20 9.60 -24.46
C THR A 42 32.54 9.54 -25.18
N GLY A 43 33.05 8.35 -25.49
CA GLY A 43 34.38 8.16 -26.05
C GLY A 43 35.49 8.53 -25.06
N GLN A 44 35.20 8.61 -23.76
CA GLN A 44 36.17 9.07 -22.76
C GLN A 44 36.73 7.89 -21.94
N SER A 45 37.89 8.13 -21.31
CA SER A 45 38.54 7.17 -20.42
C SER A 45 37.72 6.96 -19.14
N TYR A 46 37.90 5.82 -18.47
CA TYR A 46 37.28 5.46 -17.22
C TYR A 46 37.32 6.58 -16.17
N CYS A 47 38.53 7.16 -15.94
CA CYS A 47 38.72 8.24 -14.98
C CYS A 47 37.87 9.48 -15.31
N ASN A 48 37.78 9.82 -16.60
CA ASN A 48 37.00 10.98 -17.03
C ASN A 48 35.51 10.73 -16.90
N VAL A 49 35.03 9.53 -17.23
CA VAL A 49 33.61 9.14 -17.04
C VAL A 49 33.24 9.16 -15.57
N GLN A 50 34.13 8.71 -14.69
CA GLN A 50 33.91 8.75 -13.24
C GLN A 50 33.80 10.20 -12.73
N LYS A 51 34.64 11.11 -13.22
CA LYS A 51 34.55 12.53 -12.92
C LYS A 51 33.25 13.15 -13.44
N LEU A 52 32.79 12.74 -14.62
CA LEU A 52 31.53 13.19 -15.18
C LEU A 52 30.34 12.67 -14.35
N LEU A 53 30.36 11.42 -13.91
CA LEU A 53 29.35 10.86 -13.01
C LEU A 53 29.27 11.67 -11.71
N CYS A 54 30.40 11.95 -11.06
CA CYS A 54 30.42 12.80 -9.88
C CYS A 54 29.83 14.18 -10.15
N LYS A 55 30.21 14.81 -11.27
CA LYS A 55 29.71 16.14 -11.65
C LYS A 55 28.21 16.17 -11.90
N VAL A 56 27.68 15.19 -12.61
CA VAL A 56 26.24 15.05 -12.88
C VAL A 56 25.48 14.72 -11.58
N SER A 57 26.00 13.81 -10.77
CA SER A 57 25.42 13.45 -9.49
C SER A 57 25.33 14.66 -8.54
N LEU A 58 26.38 15.46 -8.42
CA LEU A 58 26.38 16.70 -7.61
C LEU A 58 25.38 17.74 -8.14
N ALA A 59 25.24 17.86 -9.47
CA ALA A 59 24.28 18.77 -10.08
C ALA A 59 22.82 18.35 -9.83
N CYS A 60 22.58 17.04 -9.61
CA CYS A 60 21.27 16.47 -9.31
C CYS A 60 20.99 16.39 -7.81
N ALA A 61 22.03 16.38 -6.98
CA ALA A 61 21.88 16.27 -5.55
C ALA A 61 20.91 17.34 -5.02
N PRO A 62 20.00 16.99 -4.10
CA PRO A 62 19.19 17.97 -3.41
C PRO A 62 20.10 18.93 -2.61
N LYS A 63 19.63 20.15 -2.38
CA LYS A 63 20.34 21.06 -1.49
C LYS A 63 20.40 20.44 -0.10
N MET A 64 21.61 20.43 0.49
CA MET A 64 21.74 20.02 1.89
C MET A 64 20.92 20.96 2.77
N GLN A 65 20.12 20.37 3.64
CA GLN A 65 19.30 21.06 4.63
C GLN A 65 19.66 20.48 6.00
N THR A 66 19.71 21.34 7.00
CA THR A 66 19.88 20.90 8.39
C THR A 66 18.53 20.40 8.93
N ALA A 67 18.59 19.53 9.94
CA ALA A 67 17.37 19.08 10.63
C ALA A 67 16.59 20.29 11.23
N TYR A 68 17.30 21.30 11.69
CA TYR A 68 16.71 22.53 12.19
C TYR A 68 15.94 23.29 11.10
N GLU A 69 16.52 23.48 9.91
CA GLU A 69 15.81 24.12 8.78
C GLU A 69 14.56 23.35 8.37
N MET A 70 14.63 22.02 8.39
CA MET A 70 13.46 21.17 8.11
C MET A 70 12.36 21.36 9.18
N THR A 71 12.73 21.42 10.45
CA THR A 71 11.80 21.64 11.56
C THR A 71 11.14 23.01 11.48
N VAL A 72 11.92 24.07 11.23
CA VAL A 72 11.40 25.43 11.06
C VAL A 72 10.43 25.50 9.87
N ARG A 73 10.78 24.87 8.75
CA ARG A 73 9.90 24.84 7.56
C ARG A 73 8.59 24.12 7.83
N ARG A 74 8.60 23.04 8.62
CA ARG A 74 7.38 22.32 9.05
C ARG A 74 6.56 23.14 10.04
N ALA A 75 7.19 23.84 10.96
CA ALA A 75 6.51 24.69 11.93
C ALA A 75 5.78 25.89 11.29
N VAL A 76 6.35 26.43 10.19
CA VAL A 76 5.71 27.54 9.43
C VAL A 76 4.47 27.06 8.65
N ASN A 77 4.45 25.80 8.21
CA ASN A 77 3.32 25.22 7.46
C ASN A 77 2.93 23.83 8.04
N PRO A 78 2.31 23.78 9.23
CA PRO A 78 1.96 22.50 9.87
C PRO A 78 0.98 21.66 9.04
N SER A 79 0.02 22.29 8.35
CA SER A 79 -0.94 21.63 7.47
C SER A 79 -0.31 20.99 6.23
N SER A 80 0.94 21.29 5.91
CA SER A 80 1.65 20.66 4.79
C SER A 80 2.39 19.36 5.17
N ALA A 81 2.42 18.99 6.44
CA ALA A 81 3.14 17.81 6.91
C ALA A 81 2.28 16.55 6.92
N PHE A 82 0.99 16.68 7.14
CA PHE A 82 0.04 15.57 7.27
C PHE A 82 -1.31 15.91 6.63
N LEU A 83 -1.99 14.90 6.12
CA LEU A 83 -3.40 14.96 5.76
C LEU A 83 -4.21 14.27 6.85
N SER A 84 -5.05 15.00 7.56
CA SER A 84 -5.94 14.46 8.59
C SER A 84 -6.85 13.38 8.01
N THR A 85 -7.05 12.30 8.75
CA THR A 85 -8.00 11.24 8.41
C THR A 85 -9.41 11.53 8.91
N SER A 86 -9.59 12.61 9.67
CA SER A 86 -10.78 12.90 10.47
C SER A 86 -11.11 11.86 11.57
N LEU A 87 -10.27 10.86 11.74
CA LEU A 87 -10.37 9.85 12.79
C LEU A 87 -9.45 10.28 13.94
N HIS A 88 -10.00 11.01 14.91
CA HIS A 88 -9.22 11.76 15.90
C HIS A 88 -8.13 10.94 16.58
N SER A 89 -8.46 9.78 17.15
CA SER A 89 -7.49 8.95 17.87
C SER A 89 -6.40 8.36 16.93
N LEU A 90 -6.73 8.10 15.67
CA LEU A 90 -5.75 7.67 14.66
C LEU A 90 -4.82 8.82 14.29
N ASP A 91 -5.37 10.02 14.06
CA ASP A 91 -4.60 11.21 13.73
C ASP A 91 -3.66 11.62 14.88
N GLU A 92 -4.10 11.49 16.13
CA GLU A 92 -3.28 11.75 17.31
C GLU A 92 -2.04 10.84 17.34
N VAL A 93 -2.20 9.53 17.12
CA VAL A 93 -1.09 8.57 17.09
C VAL A 93 -0.19 8.78 15.88
N LEU A 94 -0.74 9.17 14.73
CA LEU A 94 0.01 9.49 13.52
C LEU A 94 0.58 10.93 13.50
N HIS A 95 0.44 11.67 14.61
CA HIS A 95 0.91 13.07 14.75
C HIS A 95 0.29 14.06 13.76
N GLY A 96 -0.93 13.80 13.32
CA GLY A 96 -1.71 14.71 12.45
C GLY A 96 -2.35 14.00 11.24
N GLY A 97 -2.17 12.69 11.08
CA GLY A 97 -2.79 11.90 10.02
C GLY A 97 -1.81 11.24 9.06
N VAL A 98 -2.21 11.10 7.80
CA VAL A 98 -1.36 10.50 6.75
C VAL A 98 -0.21 11.44 6.41
N PRO A 99 1.07 11.00 6.55
CA PRO A 99 2.20 11.88 6.37
C PRO A 99 2.42 12.24 4.88
N CYS A 100 2.62 13.53 4.61
CA CYS A 100 3.05 14.03 3.31
C CYS A 100 4.51 13.67 3.03
N GLY A 101 4.88 13.57 1.76
CA GLY A 101 6.25 13.25 1.36
C GLY A 101 6.61 11.77 1.53
N SER A 102 5.64 10.89 1.73
CA SER A 102 5.90 9.46 1.96
C SER A 102 4.80 8.57 1.41
N LEU A 103 5.08 7.25 1.37
CA LEU A 103 4.13 6.24 0.92
C LEU A 103 3.40 5.64 2.12
N THR A 104 2.07 5.69 2.10
CA THR A 104 1.20 4.99 3.06
C THR A 104 0.45 3.87 2.34
N GLU A 105 0.62 2.66 2.81
CA GLU A 105 -0.07 1.48 2.30
C GLU A 105 -1.24 1.09 3.20
N ILE A 106 -2.38 0.77 2.58
CA ILE A 106 -3.57 0.24 3.24
C ILE A 106 -3.78 -1.18 2.74
N THR A 107 -3.62 -2.15 3.64
CA THR A 107 -3.82 -3.57 3.33
C THR A 107 -5.05 -4.09 4.05
N SER A 108 -5.89 -4.87 3.37
CA SER A 108 -7.02 -5.52 4.04
C SER A 108 -7.62 -6.66 3.24
N PRO A 109 -8.38 -7.56 3.90
CA PRO A 109 -9.35 -8.44 3.25
C PRO A 109 -10.42 -7.63 2.50
N PRO A 110 -11.14 -8.27 1.55
CA PRO A 110 -12.33 -7.68 0.96
C PRO A 110 -13.36 -7.26 2.02
N GLY A 111 -14.09 -6.17 1.79
CA GLY A 111 -15.16 -5.71 2.67
C GLY A 111 -14.74 -4.95 3.93
N CYS A 112 -13.45 -4.75 4.18
CA CYS A 112 -12.99 -3.92 5.31
C CYS A 112 -12.96 -2.42 5.00
N GLY A 113 -13.24 -1.99 3.76
CA GLY A 113 -13.43 -0.57 3.43
C GLY A 113 -12.21 0.16 2.87
N LYS A 114 -11.22 -0.52 2.25
CA LYS A 114 -10.06 0.14 1.59
C LYS A 114 -10.48 1.29 0.69
N THR A 115 -11.31 0.98 -0.30
CA THR A 115 -11.80 1.97 -1.27
C THR A 115 -12.59 3.09 -0.61
N GLN A 116 -13.40 2.77 0.42
CA GLN A 116 -14.13 3.80 1.17
C GLN A 116 -13.19 4.73 1.94
N PHE A 117 -12.13 4.18 2.55
CA PHE A 117 -11.10 4.99 3.18
C PHE A 117 -10.42 5.91 2.15
N CYS A 118 -10.08 5.39 0.97
CA CYS A 118 -9.50 6.17 -0.11
C CYS A 118 -10.43 7.29 -0.60
N ILE A 119 -11.73 7.02 -0.74
CA ILE A 119 -12.74 8.03 -1.10
C ILE A 119 -12.81 9.11 -0.01
N MET A 120 -12.88 8.72 1.26
CA MET A 120 -12.87 9.66 2.40
C MET A 120 -11.63 10.56 2.34
N MET A 121 -10.44 10.00 2.18
CA MET A 121 -9.20 10.78 2.06
C MET A 121 -9.20 11.71 0.85
N SER A 122 -9.81 11.29 -0.27
CA SER A 122 -9.96 12.14 -1.46
C SER A 122 -10.82 13.38 -1.16
N VAL A 123 -11.93 13.21 -0.47
CA VAL A 123 -12.79 14.32 -0.07
C VAL A 123 -12.02 15.25 0.89
N LEU A 124 -11.39 14.69 1.92
CA LEU A 124 -10.64 15.47 2.92
C LEU A 124 -9.52 16.29 2.29
N ALA A 125 -8.78 15.74 1.30
CA ALA A 125 -7.71 16.47 0.62
C ALA A 125 -8.22 17.68 -0.17
N THR A 126 -9.46 17.66 -0.67
CA THR A 126 -10.06 18.76 -1.42
C THR A 126 -10.64 19.87 -0.55
N LEU A 127 -10.85 19.59 0.75
CA LEU A 127 -11.38 20.59 1.68
C LEU A 127 -10.38 21.75 1.85
N PRO A 128 -10.89 22.97 2.15
CA PRO A 128 -10.05 24.09 2.53
C PRO A 128 -9.15 23.79 3.75
N ILE A 129 -8.00 24.44 3.82
CA ILE A 129 -7.06 24.30 4.95
C ILE A 129 -7.73 24.64 6.28
N SER A 130 -8.64 25.61 6.29
CA SER A 130 -9.42 25.99 7.48
C SER A 130 -10.32 24.88 8.03
N MET A 131 -10.62 23.86 7.19
CA MET A 131 -11.41 22.68 7.56
C MET A 131 -10.54 21.41 7.73
N GLY A 132 -9.22 21.57 7.81
CA GLY A 132 -8.28 20.45 7.97
C GLY A 132 -7.89 19.77 6.68
N GLY A 133 -8.29 20.29 5.51
CA GLY A 133 -7.91 19.78 4.19
C GLY A 133 -6.60 20.37 3.65
N LEU A 134 -6.27 20.03 2.42
CA LEU A 134 -5.06 20.50 1.72
C LEU A 134 -5.36 21.53 0.60
N ASP A 135 -6.62 21.86 0.39
CA ASP A 135 -7.09 22.79 -0.66
C ASP A 135 -6.49 22.48 -2.05
N GLY A 136 -6.61 21.24 -2.48
CA GLY A 136 -6.02 20.80 -3.74
C GLY A 136 -6.76 19.67 -4.43
N ALA A 137 -6.33 19.38 -5.66
CA ALA A 137 -6.86 18.29 -6.45
C ALA A 137 -6.32 16.93 -5.99
N VAL A 138 -7.01 15.85 -6.34
CA VAL A 138 -6.63 14.47 -6.06
C VAL A 138 -6.48 13.71 -7.38
N ILE A 139 -5.41 12.96 -7.51
CA ILE A 139 -5.27 11.95 -8.55
C ILE A 139 -5.65 10.60 -7.95
N TYR A 140 -6.76 10.04 -8.42
CA TYR A 140 -7.20 8.70 -8.05
C TYR A 140 -7.03 7.76 -9.24
N ILE A 141 -6.16 6.75 -9.07
CA ILE A 141 -5.89 5.73 -10.07
C ILE A 141 -6.61 4.45 -9.64
N ASP A 142 -7.76 4.20 -10.28
CA ASP A 142 -8.47 2.94 -10.15
C ASP A 142 -7.86 1.93 -11.14
N THR A 143 -7.23 0.89 -10.60
CA THR A 143 -6.51 -0.12 -11.39
C THR A 143 -7.40 -1.26 -11.88
N GLU A 144 -8.63 -1.33 -11.43
CA GLU A 144 -9.56 -2.36 -11.91
C GLU A 144 -10.12 -2.00 -13.28
N SER A 145 -10.34 -0.71 -13.56
CA SER A 145 -11.00 -0.25 -14.79
C SER A 145 -10.04 0.14 -15.91
N ALA A 146 -8.92 0.79 -15.66
CA ALA A 146 -7.96 1.19 -16.71
C ALA A 146 -6.64 1.70 -16.15
N PHE A 147 -5.68 0.84 -15.88
CA PHE A 147 -4.33 1.25 -15.50
C PHE A 147 -3.32 1.02 -16.63
N SER A 148 -2.48 2.04 -16.92
CA SER A 148 -1.27 1.87 -17.71
C SER A 148 -0.08 2.52 -16.99
N ALA A 149 1.05 1.81 -16.94
CA ALA A 149 2.28 2.30 -16.32
C ALA A 149 2.83 3.58 -16.98
N GLU A 150 2.47 3.82 -18.22
CA GLU A 150 2.84 5.05 -18.97
C GLU A 150 2.19 6.30 -18.39
N ARG A 151 0.99 6.19 -17.84
CA ARG A 151 0.31 7.31 -17.16
C ARG A 151 1.05 7.83 -15.94
N ILE A 152 1.81 6.98 -15.25
CA ILE A 152 2.60 7.43 -14.08
C ILE A 152 3.69 8.41 -14.48
N LYS A 153 4.24 8.29 -15.69
CA LYS A 153 5.27 9.22 -16.20
C LYS A 153 4.74 10.62 -16.47
N SER A 154 3.47 10.76 -16.80
CA SER A 154 2.83 12.06 -17.04
C SER A 154 2.32 12.76 -15.79
N LEU A 155 2.38 12.10 -14.63
CA LEU A 155 1.83 12.65 -13.38
C LEU A 155 2.52 13.95 -12.92
N GLU A 156 3.82 14.14 -13.21
CA GLU A 156 4.52 15.38 -12.81
C GLU A 156 3.86 16.63 -13.39
N GLU A 157 3.52 16.60 -14.67
CA GLU A 157 2.88 17.74 -15.35
C GLU A 157 1.47 17.98 -14.79
N GLU A 158 0.73 16.91 -14.51
CA GLU A 158 -0.61 17.01 -13.93
C GLU A 158 -0.58 17.51 -12.48
N ILE A 159 0.39 17.08 -11.66
CA ILE A 159 0.56 17.55 -10.28
C ILE A 159 0.77 19.05 -10.25
N ILE A 160 1.65 19.56 -11.12
CA ILE A 160 1.98 20.99 -11.18
C ILE A 160 0.77 21.80 -11.70
N SER A 161 0.20 21.39 -12.83
CA SER A 161 -0.85 22.15 -13.51
C SER A 161 -2.17 22.21 -12.74
N LYS A 162 -2.50 21.12 -12.03
CA LYS A 162 -3.78 20.97 -11.30
C LYS A 162 -3.68 21.18 -9.80
N LYS A 163 -2.52 21.56 -9.28
CA LYS A 163 -2.25 21.70 -7.81
C LYS A 163 -2.64 20.45 -7.04
N VAL A 164 -2.20 19.29 -7.50
CA VAL A 164 -2.52 18.01 -6.85
C VAL A 164 -1.90 17.95 -5.47
N LYS A 165 -2.68 17.52 -4.49
CA LYS A 165 -2.30 17.39 -3.08
C LYS A 165 -2.42 15.97 -2.52
N LEU A 166 -2.92 15.02 -3.30
CA LEU A 166 -3.01 13.62 -2.92
C LEU A 166 -2.96 12.74 -4.16
N ILE A 167 -2.22 11.64 -4.08
CA ILE A 167 -2.24 10.56 -5.08
C ILE A 167 -2.74 9.29 -4.40
N ILE A 168 -3.70 8.62 -5.02
CA ILE A 168 -4.21 7.32 -4.59
C ILE A 168 -4.07 6.31 -5.72
N ILE A 169 -3.59 5.10 -5.41
CA ILE A 169 -3.55 3.96 -6.33
C ILE A 169 -4.30 2.79 -5.68
N ASP A 170 -5.47 2.48 -6.20
CA ASP A 170 -6.36 1.41 -5.72
C ASP A 170 -6.58 0.37 -6.83
N SER A 171 -5.87 -0.78 -6.85
CA SER A 171 -4.83 -1.26 -5.94
C SER A 171 -3.53 -1.60 -6.69
N VAL A 172 -2.38 -1.47 -6.02
CA VAL A 172 -1.08 -1.84 -6.60
C VAL A 172 -1.03 -3.34 -6.91
N ALA A 173 -1.65 -4.17 -6.07
CA ALA A 173 -1.67 -5.62 -6.27
C ALA A 173 -2.36 -6.03 -7.60
N SER A 174 -3.42 -5.33 -8.01
CA SER A 174 -4.11 -5.61 -9.28
C SER A 174 -3.23 -5.30 -10.49
N VAL A 175 -2.44 -4.23 -10.43
CA VAL A 175 -1.47 -3.89 -11.50
C VAL A 175 -0.45 -5.00 -11.67
N VAL A 176 0.15 -5.43 -10.56
CA VAL A 176 1.19 -6.47 -10.58
C VAL A 176 0.65 -7.80 -11.09
N ARG A 177 -0.59 -8.17 -10.74
CA ARG A 177 -1.22 -9.40 -11.24
C ARG A 177 -1.49 -9.35 -12.75
N LYS A 178 -1.90 -8.21 -13.27
CA LYS A 178 -2.18 -8.04 -14.70
C LYS A 178 -0.88 -8.07 -15.54
N GLU A 179 0.21 -7.54 -15.00
CA GLU A 179 1.48 -7.43 -15.71
C GLU A 179 2.33 -8.71 -15.67
N PHE A 180 2.25 -9.45 -14.56
CA PHE A 180 3.10 -10.62 -14.32
C PHE A 180 2.27 -11.88 -14.12
N ASP A 181 2.36 -12.82 -15.09
CA ASP A 181 1.79 -14.15 -14.92
C ASP A 181 2.65 -14.96 -13.93
N THR A 182 2.02 -15.44 -12.86
CA THR A 182 2.66 -16.16 -11.75
C THR A 182 3.19 -17.55 -12.16
N LYS A 183 2.79 -18.07 -13.33
CA LYS A 183 3.17 -19.40 -13.80
C LYS A 183 4.58 -19.50 -14.36
N LEU A 184 5.25 -18.39 -14.67
CA LEU A 184 6.57 -18.36 -15.27
C LEU A 184 7.62 -18.02 -14.21
N GLN A 185 8.54 -18.97 -13.92
CA GLN A 185 9.60 -18.80 -12.91
C GLN A 185 10.54 -17.60 -13.13
N GLY A 186 10.67 -17.09 -14.38
CA GLY A 186 11.49 -15.91 -14.70
C GLY A 186 10.93 -14.57 -14.22
N ASN A 187 9.64 -14.51 -13.91
CA ASN A 187 8.94 -13.24 -13.63
C ASN A 187 9.18 -12.66 -12.23
N LEU A 188 9.72 -13.42 -11.28
CA LEU A 188 9.91 -12.95 -9.90
C LEU A 188 10.91 -11.78 -9.80
N THR A 189 12.02 -11.87 -10.53
CA THR A 189 13.03 -10.80 -10.55
C THR A 189 12.50 -9.55 -11.25
N GLU A 190 11.83 -9.73 -12.39
CA GLU A 190 11.22 -8.62 -13.14
C GLU A 190 10.10 -7.96 -12.34
N ARG A 191 9.25 -8.75 -11.68
CA ARG A 191 8.23 -8.26 -10.76
C ARG A 191 8.83 -7.44 -9.62
N SER A 192 9.91 -7.93 -9.00
CA SER A 192 10.60 -7.21 -7.92
C SER A 192 11.21 -5.90 -8.41
N ASN A 193 11.82 -5.91 -9.60
CA ASN A 193 12.37 -4.72 -10.23
C ASN A 193 11.28 -3.70 -10.59
N PHE A 194 10.15 -4.16 -11.12
CA PHE A 194 8.98 -3.32 -11.41
C PHE A 194 8.46 -2.63 -10.16
N LEU A 195 8.25 -3.40 -9.08
CA LEU A 195 7.81 -2.88 -7.79
C LEU A 195 8.81 -1.87 -7.20
N ALA A 196 10.10 -2.18 -7.26
CA ALA A 196 11.15 -1.28 -6.75
C ALA A 196 11.21 0.05 -7.52
N ARG A 197 11.12 -0.01 -8.86
CA ARG A 197 11.09 1.18 -9.72
C ARG A 197 9.84 2.02 -9.49
N GLY A 198 8.67 1.37 -9.42
CA GLY A 198 7.40 2.03 -9.13
C GLY A 198 7.41 2.73 -7.77
N ALA A 199 7.87 2.04 -6.73
CA ALA A 199 8.00 2.62 -5.40
C ALA A 199 8.98 3.80 -5.37
N SER A 200 10.12 3.70 -6.07
CA SER A 200 11.10 4.80 -6.15
C SER A 200 10.53 6.03 -6.83
N LEU A 201 9.77 5.86 -7.92
CA LEU A 201 9.11 6.95 -8.61
C LEU A 201 8.04 7.61 -7.74
N LEU A 202 7.19 6.81 -7.08
CA LEU A 202 6.15 7.32 -6.20
C LEU A 202 6.74 8.05 -4.98
N LYS A 203 7.83 7.53 -4.39
CA LYS A 203 8.56 8.23 -3.32
C LYS A 203 9.10 9.57 -3.78
N TYR A 204 9.68 9.57 -4.97
CA TYR A 204 10.17 10.81 -5.56
C TYR A 204 9.05 11.85 -5.73
N LEU A 205 7.90 11.45 -6.29
CA LEU A 205 6.74 12.35 -6.44
C LEU A 205 6.23 12.85 -5.07
N ALA A 206 6.11 11.94 -4.10
CA ALA A 206 5.69 12.30 -2.76
C ALA A 206 6.62 13.34 -2.12
N GLU A 207 7.93 13.12 -2.17
CA GLU A 207 8.93 13.98 -1.55
C GLU A 207 9.09 15.32 -2.27
N GLU A 208 9.21 15.31 -3.61
CA GLU A 208 9.42 16.54 -4.41
C GLU A 208 8.25 17.52 -4.27
N PHE A 209 7.02 16.99 -4.29
CA PHE A 209 5.81 17.81 -4.19
C PHE A 209 5.25 17.93 -2.77
N SER A 210 5.88 17.25 -1.80
CA SER A 210 5.43 17.21 -0.39
C SER A 210 3.96 16.82 -0.27
N ILE A 211 3.53 15.77 -0.97
CA ILE A 211 2.17 15.26 -0.99
C ILE A 211 2.10 13.83 -0.42
N PRO A 212 1.00 13.42 0.23
CA PRO A 212 0.77 12.05 0.61
C PRO A 212 0.49 11.18 -0.62
N VAL A 213 0.99 9.96 -0.61
CA VAL A 213 0.66 8.93 -1.60
C VAL A 213 0.08 7.73 -0.86
N ILE A 214 -1.18 7.41 -1.15
CA ILE A 214 -1.91 6.28 -0.57
C ILE A 214 -1.98 5.15 -1.59
N LEU A 215 -1.59 3.96 -1.15
CA LEU A 215 -1.54 2.76 -1.98
C LEU A 215 -2.39 1.68 -1.32
N THR A 216 -3.32 1.06 -2.03
CA THR A 216 -4.02 -0.09 -1.49
C THR A 216 -3.36 -1.38 -1.94
N ASN A 217 -3.35 -2.36 -1.02
CA ASN A 217 -2.82 -3.70 -1.25
C ASN A 217 -3.86 -4.75 -0.84
N GLN A 218 -3.71 -5.93 -1.38
CA GLN A 218 -4.54 -7.09 -1.08
C GLN A 218 -3.82 -8.01 -0.08
N ILE A 219 -4.49 -9.05 0.34
CA ILE A 219 -3.95 -10.10 1.20
C ILE A 219 -3.54 -11.31 0.37
N THR A 220 -2.64 -12.12 0.93
CA THR A 220 -2.24 -13.43 0.40
C THR A 220 -2.12 -14.44 1.53
N THR A 221 -2.31 -15.73 1.22
CA THR A 221 -2.13 -16.82 2.19
C THR A 221 -0.68 -17.33 2.13
N TRP A 222 -0.10 -17.58 3.30
CA TRP A 222 1.19 -18.24 3.44
C TRP A 222 0.98 -19.66 3.97
N LEU A 223 1.48 -20.65 3.23
CA LEU A 223 1.53 -22.03 3.68
C LEU A 223 2.93 -22.29 4.23
N SER A 224 3.03 -22.77 5.45
CA SER A 224 4.29 -22.94 6.18
C SER A 224 5.19 -24.12 5.70
N ASN A 225 4.80 -24.83 4.67
CA ASN A 225 5.57 -25.95 4.11
C ASN A 225 6.55 -25.50 3.02
N GLY A 226 7.59 -24.71 3.37
CA GLY A 226 8.86 -24.58 2.61
C GLY A 226 8.82 -24.30 1.09
N LEU A 227 7.68 -24.41 0.46
CA LEU A 227 7.40 -24.08 -0.93
C LEU A 227 6.35 -22.97 -0.89
N ALA A 228 6.77 -21.74 -1.15
CA ALA A 228 5.86 -20.64 -1.40
C ALA A 228 5.09 -20.93 -2.69
N VAL A 229 4.02 -21.70 -2.59
CA VAL A 229 3.01 -21.73 -3.63
C VAL A 229 2.25 -20.43 -3.48
N GLN A 230 2.52 -19.47 -4.34
CA GLN A 230 1.72 -18.26 -4.48
C GLN A 230 0.29 -18.69 -4.82
N ALA A 231 -0.56 -18.77 -3.80
CA ALA A 231 -2.00 -18.88 -3.99
C ALA A 231 -2.56 -17.51 -4.40
N ASP A 232 -2.13 -17.01 -5.57
CA ASP A 232 -2.69 -15.81 -6.21
C ASP A 232 -3.97 -16.10 -6.99
N LEU A 233 -4.62 -17.27 -6.76
CA LEU A 233 -5.77 -17.73 -7.52
C LEU A 233 -6.95 -18.10 -6.62
N VAL A 234 -7.51 -17.15 -5.89
CA VAL A 234 -8.92 -17.25 -5.49
C VAL A 234 -9.60 -15.94 -5.85
N SER A 235 -10.21 -15.92 -7.01
CA SER A 235 -11.26 -14.97 -7.35
C SER A 235 -12.40 -15.14 -6.33
N PRO A 236 -13.03 -14.07 -5.83
CA PRO A 236 -14.10 -14.18 -4.82
C PRO A 236 -15.41 -14.84 -5.31
N ALA A 237 -15.44 -15.33 -6.54
CA ALA A 237 -16.68 -15.79 -7.19
C ALA A 237 -16.75 -17.30 -7.48
N ASP A 238 -15.68 -18.07 -7.30
CA ASP A 238 -15.70 -19.49 -7.65
C ASP A 238 -15.51 -20.38 -6.41
N ASP A 239 -16.64 -20.85 -5.98
CA ASP A 239 -17.03 -22.17 -5.50
C ASP A 239 -16.06 -22.95 -4.60
N LEU A 240 -16.40 -22.94 -3.31
CA LEU A 240 -15.94 -23.90 -2.33
C LEU A 240 -16.65 -25.25 -2.54
N SER A 241 -16.32 -26.00 -3.57
CA SER A 241 -16.63 -27.43 -3.61
C SER A 241 -15.58 -28.16 -2.77
N LEU A 242 -15.91 -28.38 -1.51
CA LEU A 242 -15.21 -29.33 -0.64
C LEU A 242 -15.49 -30.73 -1.16
N SER A 243 -14.50 -31.37 -1.78
CA SER A 243 -14.52 -32.83 -1.91
C SER A 243 -14.33 -33.45 -0.53
N GLU A 244 -15.39 -34.01 0.02
CA GLU A 244 -15.34 -34.93 1.14
C GLU A 244 -14.61 -36.21 0.71
N GLY A 245 -13.53 -36.51 1.40
CA GLY A 245 -12.86 -37.80 1.25
C GLY A 245 -11.48 -37.83 1.84
N ALA A 246 -11.34 -38.09 3.14
CA ALA A 246 -10.40 -39.01 3.77
C ALA A 246 -10.24 -38.68 5.26
N SER A 247 -10.71 -39.55 6.09
CA SER A 247 -10.42 -39.66 7.52
C SER A 247 -8.93 -39.90 7.75
N GLY A 248 -8.25 -38.91 8.32
CA GLY A 248 -6.87 -39.02 8.78
C GLY A 248 -6.59 -37.86 9.70
N GLY A 249 -6.41 -38.10 11.02
CA GLY A 249 -6.15 -37.10 12.06
C GLY A 249 -4.81 -36.40 11.86
N GLY A 250 -4.76 -35.40 10.99
CA GLY A 250 -3.64 -34.50 10.78
C GLY A 250 -3.99 -33.14 11.38
N LYS A 251 -3.10 -32.57 12.21
CA LYS A 251 -3.16 -31.18 12.67
C LYS A 251 -3.41 -30.29 11.45
N ARG A 252 -4.53 -29.57 11.41
CA ARG A 252 -4.77 -28.51 10.42
C ARG A 252 -3.70 -27.46 10.61
N GLU A 253 -2.71 -27.43 9.70
CA GLU A 253 -1.78 -26.32 9.59
C GLU A 253 -2.57 -25.07 9.24
N SER A 254 -2.63 -24.12 10.17
CA SER A 254 -3.31 -22.84 9.94
C SER A 254 -2.44 -22.00 9.02
N GLY A 255 -2.84 -21.88 7.76
CA GLY A 255 -2.23 -20.92 6.83
C GLY A 255 -2.35 -19.51 7.41
N SER A 256 -1.25 -18.78 7.49
CA SER A 256 -1.28 -17.38 7.90
C SER A 256 -1.59 -16.48 6.71
N VAL A 257 -2.44 -15.48 6.93
CA VAL A 257 -2.83 -14.50 5.90
C VAL A 257 -2.02 -13.22 6.12
N THR A 258 -1.31 -12.77 5.11
CA THR A 258 -0.44 -11.60 5.17
C THR A 258 -0.70 -10.63 4.02
N ALA A 259 -0.05 -9.45 4.04
CA ALA A 259 -0.08 -8.51 2.93
C ALA A 259 0.56 -9.11 1.67
N ALA A 260 -0.06 -8.90 0.52
CA ALA A 260 0.47 -9.31 -0.78
C ALA A 260 1.72 -8.49 -1.17
N LEU A 261 2.31 -8.79 -2.34
CA LEU A 261 3.47 -8.13 -2.94
C LEU A 261 4.83 -8.43 -2.28
N GLY A 262 4.85 -9.16 -1.17
CA GLY A 262 6.06 -9.71 -0.58
C GLY A 262 6.94 -8.71 0.17
N ASN A 263 8.14 -9.20 0.54
CA ASN A 263 9.02 -8.50 1.46
C ASN A 263 9.67 -7.24 0.85
N THR A 264 10.11 -7.30 -0.41
CA THR A 264 10.71 -6.14 -1.10
C THR A 264 9.77 -4.94 -1.13
N TRP A 265 8.50 -5.17 -1.40
CA TRP A 265 7.47 -4.13 -1.36
C TRP A 265 7.25 -3.60 0.06
N SER A 266 7.22 -4.50 1.05
CA SER A 266 7.07 -4.13 2.46
C SER A 266 8.14 -3.15 2.93
N HIS A 267 9.37 -3.28 2.46
CA HIS A 267 10.45 -2.33 2.75
C HIS A 267 10.29 -1.00 2.01
N SER A 268 9.61 -1.01 0.88
CA SER A 268 9.42 0.20 0.07
C SER A 268 8.42 1.18 0.65
N VAL A 269 7.41 0.72 1.40
CA VAL A 269 6.41 1.60 2.01
C VAL A 269 6.88 2.14 3.36
N ASN A 270 6.51 3.38 3.69
CA ASN A 270 6.90 4.03 4.94
C ASN A 270 5.93 3.70 6.07
N THR A 271 4.64 3.86 5.82
CA THR A 271 3.56 3.56 6.77
C THR A 271 2.67 2.46 6.21
N ARG A 272 2.27 1.50 7.05
CA ARG A 272 1.31 0.46 6.71
C ARG A 272 0.18 0.44 7.71
N LEU A 273 -1.03 0.64 7.20
CA LEU A 273 -2.27 0.46 7.93
C LEU A 273 -2.91 -0.85 7.49
N ILE A 274 -3.30 -1.69 8.44
CA ILE A 274 -4.03 -2.93 8.17
C ILE A 274 -5.46 -2.75 8.66
N LEU A 275 -6.41 -2.87 7.74
CA LEU A 275 -7.82 -2.93 8.07
C LEU A 275 -8.21 -4.40 8.11
N GLN A 276 -8.77 -4.86 9.22
CA GLN A 276 -9.15 -6.27 9.38
C GLN A 276 -10.47 -6.43 10.13
N TYR A 277 -11.05 -7.61 10.03
CA TYR A 277 -12.22 -7.96 10.81
C TYR A 277 -11.85 -8.18 12.29
N HIS A 278 -12.74 -7.76 13.17
CA HIS A 278 -12.71 -8.09 14.60
C HIS A 278 -13.93 -8.96 14.91
N ASP A 279 -14.99 -8.37 15.38
CA ASP A 279 -16.29 -9.03 15.55
C ASP A 279 -17.31 -8.27 14.70
N LEU A 280 -18.20 -8.96 14.00
CA LEU A 280 -19.21 -8.28 13.19
C LEU A 280 -20.16 -7.46 14.09
N PRO A 281 -20.43 -6.20 13.78
CA PRO A 281 -20.03 -5.41 12.60
C PRO A 281 -18.68 -4.66 12.74
N THR A 282 -17.98 -4.85 13.85
CA THR A 282 -16.75 -4.09 14.19
C THR A 282 -15.54 -4.59 13.42
N ARG A 283 -14.70 -3.66 13.01
CA ARG A 283 -13.42 -3.87 12.34
C ARG A 283 -12.31 -3.18 13.11
N GLN A 284 -11.07 -3.47 12.73
CA GLN A 284 -9.88 -2.86 13.35
C GLN A 284 -9.00 -2.18 12.31
N ILE A 285 -8.43 -1.01 12.68
CA ILE A 285 -7.29 -0.40 12.00
C ILE A 285 -6.06 -0.67 12.85
N LEU A 286 -5.05 -1.30 12.27
CA LEU A 286 -3.75 -1.50 12.90
C LEU A 286 -2.73 -0.57 12.25
N VAL A 287 -2.00 0.21 13.05
CA VAL A 287 -0.77 0.87 12.60
C VAL A 287 0.35 -0.15 12.65
N ALA A 288 0.47 -0.95 11.59
CA ALA A 288 1.38 -2.11 11.57
C ALA A 288 2.84 -1.70 11.30
N LYS A 289 3.05 -0.58 10.63
CA LYS A 289 4.38 -0.01 10.37
C LYS A 289 4.26 1.50 10.27
N SER A 290 5.09 2.21 10.99
CA SER A 290 5.21 3.67 10.88
C SER A 290 6.57 4.12 11.38
N PRO A 291 7.21 5.13 10.75
CA PRO A 291 8.43 5.72 11.29
C PRO A 291 8.17 6.68 12.45
N VAL A 292 6.92 7.09 12.67
CA VAL A 292 6.54 8.14 13.62
C VAL A 292 5.57 7.66 14.71
N ALA A 293 4.93 6.50 14.53
CA ALA A 293 3.91 6.00 15.43
C ALA A 293 4.25 4.58 15.93
N PRO A 294 3.96 4.24 17.19
CA PRO A 294 4.05 2.87 17.68
C PRO A 294 2.95 2.00 17.06
N PHE A 295 3.10 0.68 17.20
CA PHE A 295 2.02 -0.23 16.90
C PHE A 295 0.78 0.12 17.72
N SER A 296 -0.35 0.36 17.05
CA SER A 296 -1.59 0.79 17.67
C SER A 296 -2.79 0.18 16.97
N THR A 297 -3.85 -0.03 17.73
CA THR A 297 -5.08 -0.66 17.23
C THR A 297 -6.27 0.25 17.53
N PHE A 298 -7.12 0.46 16.54
CA PHE A 298 -8.35 1.23 16.64
C PHE A 298 -9.52 0.39 16.14
N PHE A 299 -10.66 0.47 16.85
CA PHE A 299 -11.89 -0.20 16.42
C PHE A 299 -12.76 0.78 15.65
N TYR A 300 -13.39 0.30 14.58
CA TYR A 300 -14.29 1.11 13.76
C TYR A 300 -15.45 0.31 13.19
N THR A 301 -16.50 1.03 12.85
CA THR A 301 -17.63 0.58 12.03
C THR A 301 -17.68 1.39 10.75
N ILE A 302 -18.30 0.84 9.73
CA ILE A 302 -18.59 1.56 8.48
C ILE A 302 -20.09 1.83 8.48
N GLU A 303 -20.45 3.09 8.55
CA GLU A 303 -21.82 3.58 8.58
C GLU A 303 -22.14 4.37 7.30
N LYS A 304 -23.37 4.87 7.18
CA LYS A 304 -23.74 5.75 6.07
C LYS A 304 -22.93 7.04 6.02
N SER A 305 -22.47 7.50 7.17
CA SER A 305 -21.60 8.68 7.33
C SER A 305 -20.12 8.41 7.01
N GLY A 306 -19.72 7.14 6.82
CA GLY A 306 -18.35 6.74 6.60
C GLY A 306 -17.74 5.93 7.74
N PHE A 307 -16.45 6.14 8.00
CA PHE A 307 -15.74 5.50 9.12
C PHE A 307 -16.10 6.16 10.44
N VAL A 308 -16.50 5.34 11.43
CA VAL A 308 -16.78 5.81 12.79
C VAL A 308 -15.92 5.00 13.75
N LEU A 309 -15.02 5.69 14.48
CA LEU A 309 -14.22 5.05 15.53
C LEU A 309 -15.11 4.71 16.72
N GLN A 310 -14.84 3.55 17.32
CA GLN A 310 -15.51 3.08 18.52
C GLN A 310 -14.57 3.31 19.72
N ASP A 311 -15.00 4.14 20.68
CA ASP A 311 -14.30 4.34 21.94
C ASP A 311 -14.48 3.11 22.84
N ARG A 312 -13.72 2.06 22.60
CA ARG A 312 -13.63 0.93 23.52
C ARG A 312 -12.56 1.24 24.57
N LYS A 313 -12.95 1.30 25.82
CA LYS A 313 -12.04 1.47 26.98
C LYS A 313 -11.06 0.30 27.15
N ASP A 314 -11.30 -0.82 26.48
CA ASP A 314 -10.42 -1.99 26.45
C ASP A 314 -9.40 -1.86 25.29
N GLN A 315 -8.61 -0.79 25.29
CA GLN A 315 -7.33 -0.81 24.58
C GLN A 315 -6.40 -1.75 25.37
N THR A 316 -6.64 -3.07 25.25
CA THR A 316 -5.60 -4.02 25.60
C THR A 316 -4.42 -3.65 24.71
N ASN A 317 -3.32 -3.26 25.35
CA ASN A 317 -2.02 -3.10 24.73
C ASN A 317 -1.68 -4.43 24.06
N LEU A 318 -2.16 -4.64 22.85
CA LEU A 318 -1.73 -5.73 22.01
C LEU A 318 -0.28 -5.43 21.68
N THR A 319 0.61 -5.92 22.53
CA THR A 319 2.03 -5.88 22.27
C THR A 319 2.27 -6.67 21.00
N TRP A 320 2.96 -6.06 20.08
CA TRP A 320 3.47 -6.72 18.88
C TRP A 320 4.39 -7.87 19.30
N GLU A 321 4.00 -9.11 19.02
CA GLU A 321 4.84 -10.30 19.22
C GLU A 321 5.52 -10.79 17.93
N GLY A 322 5.51 -9.99 16.88
CA GLY A 322 6.01 -10.39 15.57
C GLY A 322 7.38 -9.80 15.23
N THR A 323 8.23 -10.61 14.61
CA THR A 323 9.58 -10.21 14.15
C THR A 323 9.58 -9.37 12.88
N SER A 324 8.49 -9.32 12.10
CA SER A 324 8.40 -8.54 10.86
C SER A 324 7.00 -8.04 10.56
N PRO A 325 6.83 -6.72 10.32
CA PRO A 325 5.56 -6.14 9.87
C PRO A 325 5.02 -6.75 8.56
N ALA A 326 5.92 -7.32 7.74
CA ALA A 326 5.57 -7.97 6.49
C ALA A 326 4.83 -9.29 6.69
N LEU A 327 5.08 -9.96 7.81
CA LEU A 327 4.55 -11.29 8.13
C LEU A 327 3.40 -11.25 9.14
N GLN A 328 2.89 -10.06 9.47
CA GLN A 328 1.78 -9.94 10.40
C GLN A 328 0.54 -10.65 9.87
N ASN A 329 0.00 -11.56 10.68
CA ASN A 329 -1.22 -12.29 10.35
C ASN A 329 -2.43 -11.36 10.34
N ILE A 330 -3.20 -11.40 9.26
CA ILE A 330 -4.38 -10.55 9.04
C ILE A 330 -5.65 -11.37 9.27
N LYS A 331 -6.53 -10.90 10.15
CA LYS A 331 -7.79 -11.56 10.43
C LYS A 331 -8.76 -11.37 9.25
N VAL A 332 -9.19 -12.48 8.68
CA VAL A 332 -10.22 -12.56 7.67
C VAL A 332 -11.55 -12.96 8.29
N ARG A 333 -12.67 -12.67 7.61
CA ARG A 333 -13.99 -13.10 8.04
C ARG A 333 -14.07 -14.63 8.02
N ASN A 334 -14.24 -15.25 9.19
CA ASN A 334 -14.58 -16.67 9.25
C ASN A 334 -16.07 -16.82 8.87
N THR A 335 -16.34 -17.21 7.66
CA THR A 335 -17.66 -17.74 7.27
C THR A 335 -17.78 -19.17 7.77
N ALA A 336 -17.79 -19.36 9.10
CA ALA A 336 -18.21 -20.62 9.64
C ALA A 336 -19.73 -20.72 9.41
N LEU A 337 -20.14 -21.79 8.76
CA LEU A 337 -21.52 -22.10 8.35
C LEU A 337 -22.55 -22.17 9.51
N LYS A 338 -22.13 -21.90 10.74
CA LYS A 338 -22.97 -22.01 11.94
C LYS A 338 -23.99 -20.88 12.09
N ASP A 339 -23.83 -19.76 11.40
CA ASP A 339 -24.72 -18.60 11.57
C ASP A 339 -25.83 -18.54 10.51
N LEU A 340 -25.99 -19.57 9.65
CA LEU A 340 -26.98 -19.60 8.57
C LEU A 340 -28.13 -20.58 8.80
N LEU A 341 -28.14 -21.29 9.91
CA LEU A 341 -29.31 -22.12 10.28
C LEU A 341 -30.10 -21.36 11.34
N PRO A 342 -31.33 -20.89 11.03
CA PRO A 342 -32.25 -20.47 12.08
C PRO A 342 -32.56 -21.71 12.93
N ASP A 343 -32.59 -21.54 14.25
CA ASP A 343 -33.02 -22.54 15.23
C ASP A 343 -34.34 -23.21 14.76
N ALA A 344 -34.22 -24.36 14.11
CA ALA A 344 -35.35 -25.23 13.88
C ALA A 344 -35.62 -25.90 15.22
N THR A 345 -36.47 -25.29 16.03
CA THR A 345 -37.10 -25.93 17.17
C THR A 345 -37.95 -27.08 16.63
N LEU A 346 -37.44 -28.30 16.76
CA LEU A 346 -38.21 -29.51 16.56
C LEU A 346 -39.38 -29.52 17.57
N PRO A 347 -40.62 -29.72 17.12
CA PRO A 347 -41.75 -29.92 18.04
C PRO A 347 -41.51 -31.22 18.81
N LYS A 348 -41.59 -31.14 20.14
CA LYS A 348 -41.59 -32.31 21.03
C LYS A 348 -42.83 -33.14 20.70
N THR A 349 -42.68 -34.33 20.15
CA THR A 349 -43.70 -35.37 20.07
C THR A 349 -43.94 -35.86 21.48
N THR A 350 -45.10 -35.53 22.03
CA THR A 350 -45.65 -36.20 23.21
C THR A 350 -46.14 -37.55 22.80
N ASP A 351 -45.45 -38.60 23.19
CA ASP A 351 -45.95 -39.99 23.18
C ASP A 351 -47.05 -40.13 24.25
N GLU A 352 -48.29 -40.08 23.85
CA GLU A 352 -49.40 -40.62 24.63
C GLU A 352 -49.64 -42.07 24.20
N THR A 353 -49.25 -42.99 25.04
CA THR A 353 -49.68 -44.41 24.97
C THR A 353 -51.09 -44.52 25.48
N PRO A 354 -51.99 -45.15 24.75
CA PRO A 354 -53.34 -45.50 25.31
C PRO A 354 -53.21 -46.80 26.10
N SER A 355 -53.47 -46.73 27.39
CA SER A 355 -53.71 -47.90 28.24
C SER A 355 -55.06 -48.53 27.93
N ASN A 356 -55.03 -49.80 27.52
CA ASN A 356 -56.19 -50.65 27.49
C ASN A 356 -56.71 -50.90 28.92
N ALA A 357 -58.00 -50.70 29.13
CA ALA A 357 -58.72 -51.32 30.19
C ALA A 357 -60.04 -51.84 29.59
N SER A 358 -60.09 -53.12 29.46
CA SER A 358 -61.27 -53.93 29.30
C SER A 358 -62.21 -53.81 30.52
N ASN A 359 -63.51 -53.67 30.33
CA ASN A 359 -64.49 -54.53 30.95
C ASN A 359 -65.96 -53.98 30.69
N LEU A 360 -66.76 -54.92 30.23
CA LEU A 360 -68.22 -55.00 30.18
C LEU A 360 -68.95 -54.28 29.08
#